data_ca1f2640ffd2bc0b0f474fc9deba1224
#
_entry.id   ca1f2640ffd2bc0b0f474fc9deba1224
#
_cell.length_a   1.000
_cell.length_b   1.000
_cell.length_c   1.000
_cell.angle_alpha   90.00
_cell.angle_beta   90.00
_cell.angle_gamma   90.00
#
_symmetry.space_group_name_H-M   'P 1'
#
loop_
_entity.id
_entity.type
_entity.pdbx_description
1 polymer ?
#
loop_
_entity_poly.entity_id
_entity_poly.type
_entity_poly.pdbx_seq_one_letter_code
_entity_poly.pdbx_strand_id
1 'polypeptide(L)' 'MGKNVDFSKSVHDLCKEDPQIIEIMKGLGFEQITSPVSLNTAGRFMTIPKGAIMKGIDLEKIKDEFSRNGYTIIE' A
#
# COMPACT_ATOMS: atom_id res chain seq x y z
N MET A 1 -16.63 -9.35 5.22
CA MET A 1 -15.98 -10.09 4.14
C MET A 1 -14.57 -9.63 3.96
N GLY A 2 -13.64 -10.57 3.92
CA GLY A 2 -12.23 -10.25 3.83
C GLY A 2 -11.82 -9.74 2.47
N LYS A 3 -10.92 -8.79 2.45
CA LYS A 3 -10.26 -8.32 1.24
C LYS A 3 -8.82 -8.80 1.27
N ASN A 4 -8.22 -8.91 0.10
CA ASN A 4 -6.83 -9.32 0.00
C ASN A 4 -5.97 -8.14 -0.46
N VAL A 5 -4.77 -8.04 0.10
CA VAL A 5 -3.76 -7.10 -0.38
C VAL A 5 -2.50 -7.89 -0.72
N ASP A 6 -2.10 -7.85 -1.98
CA ASP A 6 -0.94 -8.59 -2.47
C ASP A 6 0.28 -7.66 -2.48
N PHE A 7 1.21 -7.93 -1.58
CA PHE A 7 2.41 -7.10 -1.42
C PHE A 7 3.41 -7.27 -2.56
N SER A 8 3.20 -8.24 -3.45
CA SER A 8 4.05 -8.39 -4.63
C SER A 8 3.60 -7.52 -5.79
N LYS A 9 2.38 -7.00 -5.74
CA LYS A 9 1.86 -6.09 -6.75
C LYS A 9 2.34 -4.68 -6.50
N SER A 10 2.35 -3.87 -7.57
CA SER A 10 2.71 -2.47 -7.44
C SER A 10 1.62 -1.70 -6.67
N VAL A 11 2.05 -0.61 -6.05
CA VAL A 11 1.12 0.28 -5.33
C VAL A 11 0.04 0.80 -6.29
N HIS A 12 0.43 1.10 -7.53
CA HIS A 12 -0.51 1.55 -8.56
C HIS A 12 -1.63 0.53 -8.79
N ASP A 13 -1.25 -0.74 -8.98
CA ASP A 13 -2.22 -1.80 -9.21
C ASP A 13 -3.15 -2.00 -8.01
N LEU A 14 -2.59 -1.99 -6.81
CA LEU A 14 -3.37 -2.17 -5.59
C LEU A 14 -4.38 -1.04 -5.41
N CYS A 15 -3.96 0.20 -5.60
CA CYS A 15 -4.84 1.35 -5.45
C CYS A 15 -5.91 1.41 -6.54
N LYS A 16 -5.59 0.90 -7.73
CA LYS A 16 -6.55 0.82 -8.82
C LYS A 16 -7.64 -0.21 -8.54
N GLU A 17 -7.26 -1.33 -7.95
CA GLU A 17 -8.21 -2.39 -7.61
C GLU A 17 -9.09 -1.99 -6.44
N ASP A 18 -8.53 -1.28 -5.45
CA ASP A 18 -9.24 -0.93 -4.23
C ASP A 18 -8.80 0.45 -3.75
N PRO A 19 -9.62 1.48 -4.00
CA PRO A 19 -9.29 2.85 -3.55
C PRO A 19 -9.12 3.00 -2.03
N GLN A 20 -9.68 2.10 -1.24
CA GLN A 20 -9.52 2.14 0.22
C GLN A 20 -8.05 1.97 0.62
N ILE A 21 -7.28 1.26 -0.21
CA ILE A 21 -5.84 1.08 0.03
C ILE A 21 -5.13 2.43 0.06
N ILE A 22 -5.57 3.37 -0.79
CA ILE A 22 -5.00 4.73 -0.80
C ILE A 22 -5.15 5.38 0.57
N GLU A 23 -6.32 5.28 1.17
CA GLU A 23 -6.60 5.90 2.47
C GLU A 23 -5.75 5.24 3.56
N ILE A 24 -5.64 3.92 3.53
CA ILE A 24 -4.82 3.19 4.50
C ILE A 24 -3.36 3.62 4.39
N MET A 25 -2.85 3.71 3.17
CA MET A 25 -1.45 4.10 2.95
C MET A 25 -1.18 5.55 3.34
N LYS A 26 -2.12 6.44 3.11
CA LYS A 26 -1.99 7.83 3.57
C LYS A 26 -1.84 7.88 5.09
N GLY A 27 -2.65 7.10 5.80
CA GLY A 27 -2.58 7.03 7.26
C GLY A 27 -1.26 6.46 7.76
N LEU A 28 -0.57 5.68 6.95
CA LEU A 28 0.72 5.10 7.28
C LEU A 28 1.92 6.01 6.94
N GLY A 29 1.67 7.12 6.24
CA GLY A 29 2.72 8.05 5.88
C GLY A 29 3.16 7.99 4.42
N PHE A 30 2.42 7.30 3.56
CA PHE A 30 2.74 7.17 2.14
C PHE A 30 2.03 8.22 1.29
N GLU A 31 1.85 9.42 1.80
CA GLU A 31 1.09 10.47 1.09
C GLU A 31 1.64 10.80 -0.29
N GLN A 32 2.96 10.85 -0.42
CA GLN A 32 3.58 11.19 -1.70
C GLN A 32 3.31 10.14 -2.77
N ILE A 33 3.33 8.86 -2.37
CA ILE A 33 3.14 7.74 -3.29
C ILE A 33 1.69 7.64 -3.73
N THR A 34 0.76 8.07 -2.90
CA THR A 34 -0.68 7.95 -3.17
C THR A 34 -1.27 9.13 -3.93
N SER A 35 -0.49 10.15 -4.25
CA SER A 35 -0.99 11.23 -5.11
C SER A 35 -1.22 10.70 -6.53
N PRO A 36 -2.19 11.25 -7.29
CA PRO A 36 -2.47 10.76 -8.65
C PRO A 36 -1.27 10.76 -9.57
N VAL A 37 -0.43 11.78 -9.49
CA VAL A 37 0.78 11.88 -10.33
C VAL A 37 1.77 10.78 -9.96
N SER A 38 2.02 10.60 -8.66
CA SER A 38 2.97 9.59 -8.20
C SER A 38 2.48 8.16 -8.48
N LEU A 39 1.17 7.91 -8.36
CA LEU A 39 0.62 6.60 -8.67
C LEU A 39 0.83 6.23 -10.14
N ASN A 40 0.70 7.21 -11.04
CA ASN A 40 0.85 6.96 -12.45
C ASN A 40 2.31 6.85 -12.89
N THR A 41 3.25 7.26 -12.07
CA THR A 41 4.68 7.20 -12.37
C THR A 41 5.39 6.23 -11.43
N ALA A 42 5.82 6.71 -10.27
CA ALA A 42 6.57 5.90 -9.31
C ALA A 42 5.77 4.72 -8.77
N GLY A 43 4.46 4.89 -8.58
CA GLY A 43 3.60 3.83 -8.03
C GLY A 43 3.57 2.57 -8.87
N ARG A 44 3.82 2.67 -10.18
CA ARG A 44 3.84 1.51 -11.06
C ARG A 44 5.01 0.58 -10.78
N PHE A 45 6.08 1.11 -10.25
CA PHE A 45 7.30 0.35 -9.97
C PHE A 45 7.52 0.13 -8.48
N MET A 46 6.69 0.73 -7.64
CA MET A 46 6.81 0.65 -6.19
C MET A 46 5.89 -0.43 -5.64
N THR A 47 6.43 -1.27 -4.74
CA THR A 47 5.60 -2.18 -3.95
C THR A 47 5.54 -1.67 -2.52
N ILE A 48 4.59 -2.20 -1.74
CA ILE A 48 4.47 -1.78 -0.33
C ILE A 48 5.75 -2.09 0.45
N PRO A 49 6.36 -3.28 0.34
CA PRO A 49 7.63 -3.54 1.04
C PRO A 49 8.75 -2.60 0.62
N LYS A 50 8.86 -2.28 -0.66
CA LYS A 50 9.88 -1.34 -1.13
C LYS A 50 9.64 0.06 -0.55
N GLY A 51 8.37 0.49 -0.55
CA GLY A 51 8.00 1.78 0.01
C GLY A 51 8.30 1.86 1.50
N ALA A 52 8.07 0.76 2.23
CA ALA A 52 8.37 0.69 3.65
C ALA A 52 9.86 0.90 3.92
N ILE A 53 10.71 0.27 3.11
CA ILE A 53 12.16 0.41 3.24
C ILE A 53 12.58 1.85 2.96
N MET A 54 12.05 2.44 1.89
CA MET A 54 12.39 3.81 1.50
C MET A 54 11.98 4.84 2.55
N LYS A 55 10.84 4.63 3.20
CA LYS A 55 10.31 5.55 4.20
C LYS A 55 10.77 5.22 5.61
N GLY A 56 11.45 4.11 5.81
CA GLY A 56 11.85 3.68 7.13
C GLY A 56 10.67 3.28 8.01
N ILE A 57 9.61 2.76 7.41
CA ILE A 57 8.41 2.32 8.12
C ILE A 57 8.50 0.81 8.33
N ASP A 58 8.16 0.36 9.54
CA ASP A 58 8.16 -1.07 9.86
C ASP A 58 7.08 -1.79 9.06
N LEU A 59 7.47 -2.81 8.31
CA LEU A 59 6.54 -3.58 7.49
C LEU A 59 5.47 -4.26 8.34
N GLU A 60 5.82 -4.70 9.54
CA GLU A 60 4.85 -5.32 10.44
C GLU A 60 3.75 -4.35 10.85
N LYS A 61 4.09 -3.08 11.01
CA LYS A 61 3.12 -2.04 11.31
C LYS A 61 2.15 -1.85 10.15
N ILE A 62 2.66 -1.94 8.92
CA ILE A 62 1.83 -1.85 7.72
C ILE A 62 0.89 -3.04 7.64
N LYS A 63 1.39 -4.24 7.88
CA LYS A 63 0.59 -5.45 7.90
C LYS A 63 -0.53 -5.36 8.94
N ASP A 64 -0.21 -4.86 10.13
CA ASP A 64 -1.18 -4.66 11.20
C ASP A 64 -2.32 -3.75 10.76
N GLU A 65 -1.97 -2.64 10.13
CA GLU A 65 -2.96 -1.67 9.69
C GLU A 65 -3.90 -2.27 8.66
N PHE A 66 -3.36 -3.01 7.69
CA PHE A 66 -4.20 -3.69 6.71
C PHE A 66 -5.08 -4.75 7.35
N SER A 67 -4.53 -5.51 8.30
CA SER A 67 -5.31 -6.53 9.01
C SER A 67 -6.47 -5.92 9.78
N ARG A 68 -6.25 -4.78 10.41
CA ARG A 68 -7.31 -4.07 11.15
C ARG A 68 -8.42 -3.61 10.24
N ASN A 69 -8.12 -3.38 8.98
CA ASN A 69 -9.11 -2.95 7.99
C ASN A 69 -9.74 -4.12 7.24
N GLY A 70 -9.52 -5.35 7.71
CA GLY A 70 -10.15 -6.54 7.15
C GLY A 70 -9.42 -7.14 5.96
N TYR A 71 -8.14 -6.80 5.76
CA TYR A 71 -7.36 -7.33 4.65
C TYR A 71 -6.57 -8.56 5.08
N THR A 72 -6.48 -9.53 4.16
CA THR A 72 -5.55 -10.64 4.26
C THR A 72 -4.32 -10.29 3.45
N ILE A 73 -3.15 -10.40 4.06
CA ILE A 73 -1.89 -10.02 3.40
C ILE A 73 -1.34 -11.22 2.64
N ILE A 74 -1.07 -11.00 1.36
CA ILE A 74 -0.46 -11.99 0.48
C ILE A 74 0.95 -11.50 0.16
N GLU A 75 1.94 -12.31 0.48
CA GLU A 75 3.34 -11.96 0.25
C GLU A 75 3.96 -12.78 -0.87
#